data_c16e5bb799502f200fda041a739d020f
#
_entry.id   c16e5bb799502f200fda041a739d020f
#
_cell.length_a   1.000
_cell.length_b   1.000
_cell.length_c   1.000
_cell.angle_alpha   90.00
_cell.angle_beta   90.00
_cell.angle_gamma   90.00
#
_symmetry.space_group_name_H-M   'P 1'
#
loop_
_entity.id
_entity.type
_entity.pdbx_description
1 polymer ?
#
loop_
_entity_poly.entity_id
_entity_poly.type
_entity_poly.pdbx_seq_one_letter_code
_entity_poly.pdbx_strand_id
1 'polypeptide(L)'
;MTFAFMRRTTGAMILGLVLAAASALPSFAATIVTVNGTPVTDVQVEQRLRLFAMEGNKTGRKGATDQLITEAIQMDEAKRLGINVSNAQVDEALLQIARNLKVSQDRLLEMLGQGGVGADTLKDRLRAAIAWNAIAQQAVVPNVQISDLELDQQAAARLADYQGFDYILKEIVFVGAGASSRTAQANKYRASFAGCDSAVQLSLAYTDAAVVDIGRRHATQLPEAMAKELAGMNVGGITKPRVVEAGVSMLAICEKTQAQDLTFMKDEVRAEVGNGSMEKEAAAYLEQLRKNAKIIYN
;
A
#
# COMPACT_ATOMS: atom_id res chain seq x y z
N MET A 1 -73.57 54.88 59.01
CA MET A 1 -73.02 54.91 60.38
C MET A 1 -72.39 53.57 60.69
N THR A 2 -71.22 53.61 61.25
CA THR A 2 -70.46 52.60 61.95
C THR A 2 -69.71 51.58 61.10
N PHE A 3 -68.40 51.72 61.18
CA PHE A 3 -67.28 50.93 60.73
C PHE A 3 -67.16 49.59 61.39
N ALA A 4 -66.74 48.59 60.70
CA ALA A 4 -66.04 47.43 61.27
C ALA A 4 -64.81 47.08 60.45
N PHE A 5 -63.69 47.23 61.09
CA PHE A 5 -62.32 46.92 60.65
C PHE A 5 -62.11 45.42 60.68
N MET A 6 -61.69 44.83 59.59
CA MET A 6 -61.27 43.44 59.56
C MET A 6 -59.89 43.33 58.92
N ARG A 7 -58.90 43.12 59.76
CA ARG A 7 -57.54 42.82 59.47
C ARG A 7 -57.42 41.40 58.77
N ARG A 8 -56.94 41.38 57.57
CA ARG A 8 -56.48 40.10 56.95
C ARG A 8 -54.98 40.11 56.89
N THR A 9 -54.39 39.18 57.62
CA THR A 9 -52.98 38.80 57.60
C THR A 9 -52.69 37.99 56.34
N THR A 10 -51.93 38.56 55.44
CA THR A 10 -51.39 37.85 54.28
C THR A 10 -50.14 37.08 54.67
N GLY A 11 -50.26 35.76 54.80
CA GLY A 11 -49.11 34.87 54.92
C GLY A 11 -48.32 34.78 53.59
N ALA A 12 -47.15 35.31 53.59
CA ALA A 12 -46.21 35.14 52.44
C ALA A 12 -45.64 33.70 52.43
N MET A 13 -46.12 32.93 51.45
CA MET A 13 -45.57 31.60 51.17
C MET A 13 -44.33 31.82 50.31
N ILE A 14 -43.14 31.75 50.88
CA ILE A 14 -41.85 31.74 50.20
C ILE A 14 -41.69 30.34 49.63
N LEU A 15 -41.97 30.18 48.33
CA LEU A 15 -41.68 28.98 47.55
C LEU A 15 -40.19 29.00 47.25
N GLY A 16 -39.37 28.24 48.03
CA GLY A 16 -37.95 28.05 47.79
C GLY A 16 -37.72 27.27 46.51
N LEU A 17 -37.36 27.97 45.43
CA LEU A 17 -36.87 27.36 44.19
C LEU A 17 -35.45 26.86 44.45
N VAL A 18 -35.30 25.58 44.82
CA VAL A 18 -33.99 24.90 44.85
C VAL A 18 -33.57 24.69 43.40
N LEU A 19 -32.76 25.60 42.87
CA LEU A 19 -32.02 25.41 41.62
C LEU A 19 -30.98 24.31 41.90
N ALA A 20 -31.31 23.06 41.53
CA ALA A 20 -30.32 22.00 41.42
C ALA A 20 -29.42 22.36 40.22
N ALA A 21 -28.35 23.10 40.48
CA ALA A 21 -27.22 23.21 39.55
C ALA A 21 -26.64 21.81 39.42
N ALA A 22 -27.10 21.07 38.40
CA ALA A 22 -26.39 19.88 37.92
C ALA A 22 -25.05 20.36 37.45
N SER A 23 -24.04 20.33 38.32
CA SER A 23 -22.63 20.45 37.97
C SER A 23 -22.34 19.33 37.02
N ALA A 24 -22.36 19.62 35.71
CA ALA A 24 -21.76 18.74 34.70
C ALA A 24 -20.27 18.66 35.06
N LEU A 25 -19.93 17.64 35.83
CA LEU A 25 -18.52 17.29 36.05
C LEU A 25 -17.94 17.02 34.64
N PRO A 26 -16.82 17.67 34.28
CA PRO A 26 -16.14 17.32 33.04
C PRO A 26 -15.87 15.83 33.10
N SER A 27 -16.44 15.08 32.16
CA SER A 27 -16.16 13.66 32.00
C SER A 27 -14.72 13.58 31.54
N PHE A 28 -13.80 13.43 32.48
CA PHE A 28 -12.41 13.12 32.15
C PHE A 28 -12.40 11.74 31.50
N ALA A 29 -11.85 11.65 30.29
CA ALA A 29 -11.61 10.37 29.63
C ALA A 29 -10.84 9.46 30.59
N ALA A 30 -11.40 8.28 30.91
CA ALA A 30 -10.76 7.35 31.81
C ALA A 30 -9.51 6.76 31.12
N THR A 31 -8.36 6.83 31.80
CA THR A 31 -7.14 6.16 31.35
C THR A 31 -7.28 4.67 31.62
N ILE A 32 -7.27 3.85 30.56
CA ILE A 32 -7.39 2.39 30.64
C ILE A 32 -6.03 1.70 30.62
N VAL A 33 -5.05 2.31 29.96
CA VAL A 33 -3.66 1.82 29.87
C VAL A 33 -2.72 3.02 29.87
N THR A 34 -1.58 2.87 30.53
CA THR A 34 -0.48 3.83 30.45
C THR A 34 0.73 3.15 29.83
N VAL A 35 1.31 3.72 28.78
CA VAL A 35 2.47 3.20 28.06
C VAL A 35 3.63 4.19 28.20
N ASN A 36 4.68 3.82 28.92
CA ASN A 36 5.83 4.69 29.21
C ASN A 36 5.43 6.08 29.76
N GLY A 37 4.31 6.16 30.49
CA GLY A 37 3.75 7.42 30.99
C GLY A 37 2.73 8.08 30.05
N THR A 38 2.59 7.64 28.81
CA THR A 38 1.56 8.14 27.87
C THR A 38 0.23 7.43 28.13
N PRO A 39 -0.87 8.16 28.45
CA PRO A 39 -2.15 7.54 28.69
C PRO A 39 -2.85 7.14 27.39
N VAL A 40 -3.46 5.96 27.40
CA VAL A 40 -4.44 5.50 26.42
C VAL A 40 -5.80 5.52 27.11
N THR A 41 -6.76 6.26 26.55
CA THR A 41 -8.04 6.50 27.17
C THR A 41 -9.16 5.66 26.54
N ASP A 42 -10.23 5.47 27.29
CA ASP A 42 -11.47 4.82 26.82
C ASP A 42 -12.06 5.53 25.61
N VAL A 43 -12.01 6.87 25.59
CA VAL A 43 -12.48 7.70 24.45
C VAL A 43 -11.66 7.37 23.18
N GLN A 44 -10.34 7.28 23.29
CA GLN A 44 -9.50 6.91 22.15
C GLN A 44 -9.84 5.51 21.62
N VAL A 45 -10.10 4.54 22.50
CA VAL A 45 -10.49 3.19 22.10
C VAL A 45 -11.85 3.19 21.41
N GLU A 46 -12.86 3.92 21.92
CA GLU A 46 -14.16 4.02 21.28
C GLU A 46 -14.07 4.71 19.90
N GLN A 47 -13.30 5.77 19.78
CA GLN A 47 -13.03 6.43 18.50
C GLN A 47 -12.34 5.49 17.51
N ARG A 48 -11.38 4.68 17.96
CA ARG A 48 -10.69 3.69 17.12
C ARG A 48 -11.64 2.58 16.66
N LEU A 49 -12.55 2.11 17.52
CA LEU A 49 -13.57 1.12 17.16
C LEU A 49 -14.51 1.64 16.07
N ARG A 50 -14.92 2.91 16.16
CA ARG A 50 -15.75 3.54 15.13
C ARG A 50 -14.99 3.65 13.81
N LEU A 51 -13.72 4.03 13.85
CA LEU A 51 -12.87 4.07 12.66
C LEU A 51 -12.75 2.68 12.02
N PHE A 52 -12.52 1.63 12.82
CA PHE A 52 -12.51 0.24 12.33
C PHE A 52 -13.82 -0.17 11.68
N ALA A 53 -14.95 0.22 12.27
CA ALA A 53 -16.26 -0.08 11.70
C ALA A 53 -16.46 0.59 10.33
N MET A 54 -16.00 1.83 10.16
CA MET A 54 -16.04 2.54 8.86
C MET A 54 -15.12 1.87 7.82
N GLU A 55 -13.99 1.31 8.23
CA GLU A 55 -13.04 0.58 7.38
C GLU A 55 -13.49 -0.87 7.09
N GLY A 56 -14.61 -1.32 7.65
CA GLY A 56 -15.05 -2.71 7.55
C GLY A 56 -14.21 -3.69 8.38
N ASN A 57 -13.35 -3.20 9.25
CA ASN A 57 -12.51 -3.99 10.13
C ASN A 57 -13.34 -4.45 11.35
N LYS A 58 -13.37 -5.78 11.57
CA LYS A 58 -14.13 -6.41 12.66
C LYS A 58 -13.33 -6.58 13.96
N THR A 59 -12.18 -5.92 14.06
CA THR A 59 -11.35 -5.96 15.26
C THR A 59 -12.08 -5.33 16.45
N GLY A 60 -12.18 -6.06 17.55
CA GLY A 60 -12.88 -5.62 18.75
C GLY A 60 -12.02 -4.71 19.65
N ARG A 61 -12.58 -4.39 20.84
CA ARG A 61 -11.98 -3.47 21.84
C ARG A 61 -10.53 -3.82 22.19
N LYS A 62 -10.23 -5.10 22.37
CA LYS A 62 -8.85 -5.56 22.65
C LYS A 62 -7.88 -5.13 21.54
N GLY A 63 -8.23 -5.40 20.29
CA GLY A 63 -7.37 -5.03 19.17
C GLY A 63 -7.24 -3.52 18.97
N ALA A 64 -8.31 -2.76 19.22
CA ALA A 64 -8.24 -1.28 19.22
C ALA A 64 -7.29 -0.76 20.30
N THR A 65 -7.34 -1.33 21.50
CA THR A 65 -6.44 -1.02 22.61
C THR A 65 -5.00 -1.39 22.27
N ASP A 66 -4.77 -2.59 21.74
CA ASP A 66 -3.43 -3.07 21.34
C ASP A 66 -2.81 -2.20 20.25
N GLN A 67 -3.61 -1.71 19.29
CA GLN A 67 -3.13 -0.79 18.26
C GLN A 67 -2.71 0.55 18.87
N LEU A 68 -3.52 1.13 19.77
CA LEU A 68 -3.17 2.39 20.44
C LEU A 68 -1.92 2.25 21.32
N ILE A 69 -1.74 1.10 21.99
CA ILE A 69 -0.50 0.78 22.72
C ILE A 69 0.69 0.76 21.76
N THR A 70 0.54 0.10 20.61
CA THR A 70 1.58 0.03 19.59
C THR A 70 1.95 1.42 19.07
N GLU A 71 0.96 2.25 18.74
CA GLU A 71 1.17 3.63 18.31
C GLU A 71 1.89 4.47 19.37
N ALA A 72 1.53 4.31 20.65
CA ALA A 72 2.22 5.00 21.74
C ALA A 72 3.69 4.59 21.83
N ILE A 73 4.00 3.29 21.67
CA ILE A 73 5.39 2.78 21.65
C ILE A 73 6.15 3.34 20.45
N GLN A 74 5.54 3.37 19.27
CA GLN A 74 6.15 3.91 18.06
C GLN A 74 6.46 5.41 18.20
N MET A 75 5.54 6.18 18.77
CA MET A 75 5.75 7.61 18.99
C MET A 75 6.82 7.90 20.05
N ASP A 76 6.90 7.07 21.07
CA ASP A 76 7.93 7.16 22.11
C ASP A 76 9.33 6.87 21.53
N GLU A 77 9.43 5.84 20.70
CA GLU A 77 10.66 5.51 19.98
C GLU A 77 11.04 6.60 18.96
N ALA A 78 10.07 7.16 18.24
CA ALA A 78 10.31 8.30 17.34
C ALA A 78 10.95 9.47 18.11
N LYS A 79 10.39 9.79 19.28
CA LYS A 79 10.93 10.83 20.15
C LYS A 79 12.36 10.52 20.61
N ARG A 80 12.63 9.27 20.99
CA ARG A 80 13.97 8.82 21.40
C ARG A 80 15.01 8.97 20.29
N LEU A 81 14.61 8.70 19.05
CA LEU A 81 15.45 8.81 17.84
C LEU A 81 15.51 10.24 17.25
N GLY A 82 14.81 11.20 17.86
CA GLY A 82 14.75 12.57 17.33
C GLY A 82 13.91 12.72 16.05
N ILE A 83 13.07 11.74 15.74
CA ILE A 83 12.18 11.76 14.58
C ILE A 83 10.94 12.61 14.92
N ASN A 84 10.72 13.64 14.12
CA ASN A 84 9.57 14.53 14.26
C ASN A 84 8.68 14.49 13.02
N VAL A 85 7.42 14.10 13.20
CA VAL A 85 6.43 14.08 12.13
C VAL A 85 5.62 15.37 12.16
N SER A 86 5.80 16.19 11.13
CA SER A 86 5.09 17.46 10.99
C SER A 86 3.61 17.27 10.64
N ASN A 87 2.78 18.27 10.97
CA ASN A 87 1.38 18.28 10.56
C ASN A 87 1.23 18.26 9.02
N ALA A 88 2.14 18.91 8.29
CA ALA A 88 2.12 18.90 6.83
C ALA A 88 2.27 17.48 6.25
N GLN A 89 3.14 16.64 6.84
CA GLN A 89 3.27 15.23 6.44
C GLN A 89 1.99 14.42 6.73
N VAL A 90 1.34 14.69 7.86
CA VAL A 90 0.06 14.05 8.21
C VAL A 90 -1.06 14.48 7.26
N ASP A 91 -1.14 15.78 6.94
CA ASP A 91 -2.15 16.31 6.03
C ASP A 91 -1.95 15.80 4.60
N GLU A 92 -0.68 15.62 4.12
CA GLU A 92 -0.39 14.98 2.83
C GLU A 92 -0.82 13.50 2.83
N ALA A 93 -0.57 12.76 3.91
CA ALA A 93 -1.04 11.37 4.03
C ALA A 93 -2.57 11.29 4.02
N LEU A 94 -3.24 12.24 4.68
CA LEU A 94 -4.70 12.34 4.66
C LEU A 94 -5.23 12.64 3.25
N LEU A 95 -4.58 13.56 2.53
CA LEU A 95 -4.91 13.89 1.15
C LEU A 95 -4.72 12.67 0.23
N GLN A 96 -3.69 11.87 0.44
CA GLN A 96 -3.48 10.64 -0.32
C GLN A 96 -4.61 9.62 -0.09
N ILE A 97 -5.09 9.47 1.15
CA ILE A 97 -6.27 8.63 1.44
C ILE A 97 -7.50 9.16 0.68
N ALA A 98 -7.74 10.47 0.73
CA ALA A 98 -8.87 11.09 0.04
C ALA A 98 -8.81 10.85 -1.48
N ARG A 99 -7.63 10.98 -2.11
CA ARG A 99 -7.40 10.66 -3.52
C ARG A 99 -7.71 9.19 -3.85
N ASN A 100 -7.25 8.26 -3.01
CA ASN A 100 -7.51 6.83 -3.19
C ASN A 100 -9.00 6.50 -3.12
N LEU A 101 -9.75 7.21 -2.27
CA LEU A 101 -11.20 7.11 -2.14
C LEU A 101 -11.96 7.94 -3.20
N LYS A 102 -11.24 8.71 -4.05
CA LYS A 102 -11.79 9.61 -5.08
C LYS A 102 -12.72 10.68 -4.50
N VAL A 103 -12.38 11.23 -3.35
CA VAL A 103 -13.08 12.33 -2.67
C VAL A 103 -12.13 13.49 -2.35
N SER A 104 -12.66 14.64 -1.98
CA SER A 104 -11.86 15.73 -1.42
C SER A 104 -11.48 15.43 0.04
N GLN A 105 -10.41 16.07 0.53
CA GLN A 105 -10.01 15.96 1.94
C GLN A 105 -11.13 16.43 2.88
N ASP A 106 -11.83 17.52 2.57
CA ASP A 106 -12.96 18.00 3.37
C ASP A 106 -14.09 16.96 3.41
N ARG A 107 -14.38 16.32 2.28
CA ARG A 107 -15.37 15.25 2.22
C ARG A 107 -14.97 14.03 3.05
N LEU A 108 -13.68 13.66 3.07
CA LEU A 108 -13.17 12.60 3.94
C LEU A 108 -13.38 12.96 5.43
N LEU A 109 -13.06 14.19 5.82
CA LEU A 109 -13.27 14.66 7.20
C LEU A 109 -14.75 14.70 7.59
N GLU A 110 -15.61 15.11 6.67
CA GLU A 110 -17.07 15.07 6.87
C GLU A 110 -17.57 13.63 7.06
N MET A 111 -17.10 12.68 6.24
CA MET A 111 -17.45 11.26 6.37
C MET A 111 -17.03 10.69 7.73
N LEU A 112 -15.82 11.02 8.22
CA LEU A 112 -15.37 10.64 9.56
C LEU A 112 -16.32 11.21 10.62
N GLY A 113 -16.66 12.49 10.53
CA GLY A 113 -17.59 13.13 11.46
C GLY A 113 -18.98 12.49 11.47
N GLN A 114 -19.52 12.15 10.29
CA GLN A 114 -20.80 11.43 10.16
C GLN A 114 -20.75 10.03 10.78
N GLY A 115 -19.57 9.36 10.70
CA GLY A 115 -19.30 8.08 11.40
C GLY A 115 -19.04 8.25 12.90
N GLY A 116 -19.08 9.48 13.43
CA GLY A 116 -18.78 9.78 14.83
C GLY A 116 -17.31 9.60 15.19
N VAL A 117 -16.40 9.71 14.20
CA VAL A 117 -14.96 9.63 14.36
C VAL A 117 -14.36 11.04 14.30
N GLY A 118 -13.64 11.42 15.36
CA GLY A 118 -12.86 12.66 15.36
C GLY A 118 -11.70 12.59 14.35
N ALA A 119 -11.46 13.68 13.63
CA ALA A 119 -10.37 13.77 12.64
C ALA A 119 -9.00 13.39 13.24
N ASP A 120 -8.77 13.75 14.50
CA ASP A 120 -7.51 13.47 15.20
C ASP A 120 -7.26 11.97 15.35
N THR A 121 -8.31 11.14 15.46
CA THR A 121 -8.18 9.68 15.54
C THR A 121 -7.46 9.10 14.30
N LEU A 122 -7.80 9.58 13.10
CA LEU A 122 -7.11 9.18 11.87
C LEU A 122 -5.75 9.85 11.75
N LYS A 123 -5.66 11.15 12.08
CA LYS A 123 -4.40 11.91 12.02
C LYS A 123 -3.32 11.34 12.96
N ASP A 124 -3.67 10.93 14.16
CA ASP A 124 -2.73 10.33 15.12
C ASP A 124 -2.24 8.97 14.65
N ARG A 125 -3.14 8.15 14.10
CA ARG A 125 -2.75 6.88 13.47
C ARG A 125 -1.80 7.09 12.29
N LEU A 126 -2.06 8.07 11.43
CA LEU A 126 -1.17 8.43 10.32
C LEU A 126 0.19 8.92 10.83
N ARG A 127 0.19 9.75 11.87
CA ARG A 127 1.43 10.25 12.50
C ARG A 127 2.28 9.10 13.01
N ALA A 128 1.68 8.14 13.70
CA ALA A 128 2.39 6.96 14.20
C ALA A 128 2.92 6.08 13.04
N ALA A 129 2.15 5.91 11.97
CA ALA A 129 2.58 5.16 10.79
C ALA A 129 3.75 5.83 10.06
N ILE A 130 3.71 7.16 9.88
CA ILE A 130 4.82 7.93 9.27
C ILE A 130 6.06 7.84 10.16
N ALA A 131 5.88 8.00 11.47
CA ALA A 131 6.98 7.86 12.44
C ALA A 131 7.61 6.48 12.37
N TRP A 132 6.79 5.42 12.32
CA TRP A 132 7.28 4.05 12.22
C TRP A 132 8.08 3.77 10.95
N ASN A 133 7.63 4.29 9.80
CA ASN A 133 8.40 4.20 8.56
C ASN A 133 9.78 4.88 8.69
N ALA A 134 9.85 6.05 9.31
CA ALA A 134 11.11 6.73 9.54
C ALA A 134 12.01 5.98 10.54
N ILE A 135 11.44 5.39 11.60
CA ILE A 135 12.15 4.52 12.54
C ILE A 135 12.72 3.31 11.80
N ALA A 136 11.92 2.64 10.95
CA ALA A 136 12.37 1.49 10.17
C ALA A 136 13.57 1.86 9.28
N GLN A 137 13.50 2.99 8.58
CA GLN A 137 14.61 3.47 7.75
C GLN A 137 15.89 3.77 8.56
N GLN A 138 15.75 4.35 9.76
CA GLN A 138 16.88 4.77 10.57
C GLN A 138 17.48 3.64 11.41
N ALA A 139 16.65 2.77 11.99
CA ALA A 139 17.07 1.79 12.99
C ALA A 139 17.03 0.34 12.51
N VAL A 140 16.25 0.02 11.47
CA VAL A 140 16.07 -1.36 10.98
C VAL A 140 16.85 -1.60 9.70
N VAL A 141 16.68 -0.75 8.69
CA VAL A 141 17.32 -0.92 7.36
C VAL A 141 18.83 -1.13 7.44
N PRO A 142 19.60 -0.40 8.28
CA PRO A 142 21.05 -0.60 8.36
C PRO A 142 21.47 -2.00 8.87
N ASN A 143 20.55 -2.71 9.54
CA ASN A 143 20.79 -4.02 10.10
C ASN A 143 20.30 -5.17 9.20
N VAL A 144 19.55 -4.85 8.13
CA VAL A 144 19.08 -5.86 7.16
C VAL A 144 20.23 -6.22 6.24
N GLN A 145 20.78 -7.43 6.40
CA GLN A 145 21.82 -7.97 5.57
C GLN A 145 21.29 -9.17 4.79
N ILE A 146 21.41 -9.11 3.47
CA ILE A 146 21.09 -10.23 2.57
C ILE A 146 22.42 -10.70 1.98
N SER A 147 22.77 -11.97 2.22
CA SER A 147 24.02 -12.51 1.67
C SER A 147 23.89 -12.77 0.16
N ASP A 148 24.99 -12.59 -0.58
CA ASP A 148 25.00 -12.90 -2.01
C ASP A 148 24.70 -14.39 -2.28
N LEU A 149 25.12 -15.28 -1.37
CA LEU A 149 24.80 -16.70 -1.45
C LEU A 149 23.29 -16.97 -1.36
N GLU A 150 22.60 -16.27 -0.47
CA GLU A 150 21.14 -16.38 -0.34
C GLU A 150 20.43 -15.85 -1.59
N LEU A 151 20.89 -14.72 -2.12
CA LEU A 151 20.41 -14.18 -3.40
C LEU A 151 20.60 -15.14 -4.55
N ASP A 152 21.78 -15.77 -4.65
CA ASP A 152 22.08 -16.76 -5.67
C ASP A 152 21.16 -17.99 -5.58
N GLN A 153 20.97 -18.51 -4.37
CA GLN A 153 20.10 -19.65 -4.13
C GLN A 153 18.64 -19.33 -4.45
N GLN A 154 18.15 -18.17 -4.05
CA GLN A 154 16.78 -17.75 -4.31
C GLN A 154 16.55 -17.41 -5.78
N ALA A 155 17.50 -16.76 -6.45
CA ALA A 155 17.44 -16.49 -7.88
C ALA A 155 17.42 -17.82 -8.68
N ALA A 156 18.30 -18.76 -8.34
CA ALA A 156 18.35 -20.07 -8.99
C ALA A 156 17.06 -20.89 -8.74
N ALA A 157 16.50 -20.84 -7.53
CA ALA A 157 15.28 -21.56 -7.18
C ALA A 157 14.01 -21.02 -7.88
N ARG A 158 14.05 -19.75 -8.35
CA ARG A 158 12.92 -19.11 -9.06
C ARG A 158 12.96 -19.33 -10.57
N LEU A 159 14.10 -19.80 -11.10
CA LEU A 159 14.23 -20.10 -12.51
C LEU A 159 13.42 -21.35 -12.85
N ALA A 160 12.24 -21.17 -13.45
CA ALA A 160 11.59 -22.25 -14.18
C ALA A 160 12.37 -22.53 -15.49
N ASP A 161 12.28 -23.75 -16.01
CA ASP A 161 13.02 -24.18 -17.20
C ASP A 161 12.87 -23.22 -18.41
N TYR A 162 11.71 -22.57 -18.54
CA TYR A 162 11.43 -21.60 -19.61
C TYR A 162 12.04 -20.22 -19.35
N GLN A 163 12.58 -19.96 -18.15
CA GLN A 163 13.14 -18.67 -17.74
C GLN A 163 14.66 -18.61 -17.87
N GLY A 164 15.32 -19.73 -18.14
CA GLY A 164 16.78 -19.82 -18.22
C GLY A 164 17.39 -19.30 -19.52
N PHE A 165 16.73 -18.43 -20.28
CA PHE A 165 17.19 -17.98 -21.58
C PHE A 165 17.30 -16.47 -21.69
N ASP A 166 18.33 -16.04 -22.43
CA ASP A 166 18.45 -14.71 -23.02
C ASP A 166 18.07 -14.76 -24.49
N TYR A 167 17.34 -13.76 -24.92
CA TYR A 167 16.92 -13.63 -26.32
C TYR A 167 17.40 -12.32 -26.90
N ILE A 168 17.76 -12.30 -28.19
CA ILE A 168 17.72 -11.10 -29.03
C ILE A 168 16.46 -11.17 -29.84
N LEU A 169 15.59 -10.16 -29.67
CA LEU A 169 14.24 -10.15 -30.22
C LEU A 169 14.03 -8.99 -31.18
N LYS A 170 13.23 -9.25 -32.22
CA LYS A 170 12.56 -8.23 -33.02
C LYS A 170 11.06 -8.32 -32.80
N GLU A 171 10.40 -7.17 -32.71
CA GLU A 171 8.95 -7.09 -32.70
C GLU A 171 8.42 -6.69 -34.07
N ILE A 172 7.47 -7.43 -34.55
CA ILE A 172 6.72 -7.13 -35.76
C ILE A 172 5.34 -6.67 -35.35
N VAL A 173 5.01 -5.40 -35.60
CA VAL A 173 3.75 -4.77 -35.22
C VAL A 173 2.95 -4.40 -36.48
N PHE A 174 1.72 -4.88 -36.55
CA PHE A 174 0.70 -4.42 -37.52
C PHE A 174 -0.13 -3.34 -36.83
N VAL A 175 0.17 -2.10 -37.17
CA VAL A 175 -0.41 -0.90 -36.53
C VAL A 175 -1.82 -0.63 -37.00
N GLY A 176 -2.68 -0.13 -36.09
CA GLY A 176 -4.00 0.42 -36.40
C GLY A 176 -5.19 -0.40 -35.89
N ALA A 177 -6.38 0.18 -36.05
CA ALA A 177 -7.63 -0.42 -35.63
C ALA A 177 -8.04 -1.62 -36.50
N GLY A 178 -8.86 -2.52 -35.93
CA GLY A 178 -9.34 -3.71 -36.64
C GLY A 178 -8.52 -4.96 -36.35
N ALA A 179 -8.48 -5.37 -35.08
CA ALA A 179 -7.71 -6.53 -34.61
C ALA A 179 -7.86 -7.79 -35.45
N SER A 180 -9.05 -8.09 -35.98
CA SER A 180 -9.31 -9.26 -36.85
C SER A 180 -8.57 -9.17 -38.18
N SER A 181 -8.63 -8.03 -38.86
CA SER A 181 -7.93 -7.80 -40.14
C SER A 181 -6.40 -7.82 -39.95
N ARG A 182 -5.91 -7.18 -38.88
CA ARG A 182 -4.47 -7.16 -38.54
C ARG A 182 -3.95 -8.54 -38.16
N THR A 183 -4.74 -9.32 -37.44
CA THR A 183 -4.40 -10.73 -37.12
C THR A 183 -4.29 -11.57 -38.40
N ALA A 184 -5.16 -11.36 -39.38
CA ALA A 184 -5.07 -12.07 -40.67
C ALA A 184 -3.79 -11.73 -41.44
N GLN A 185 -3.40 -10.44 -41.47
CA GLN A 185 -2.14 -9.98 -42.09
C GLN A 185 -0.93 -10.53 -41.32
N ALA A 186 -0.94 -10.48 -39.99
CA ALA A 186 0.12 -11.03 -39.14
C ALA A 186 0.31 -12.54 -39.33
N ASN A 187 -0.78 -13.30 -39.50
CA ASN A 187 -0.69 -14.73 -39.83
C ASN A 187 -0.11 -14.99 -41.21
N LYS A 188 -0.41 -14.18 -42.21
CA LYS A 188 0.22 -14.28 -43.56
C LYS A 188 1.72 -13.98 -43.47
N TYR A 189 2.09 -12.92 -42.77
CA TYR A 189 3.48 -12.56 -42.52
C TYR A 189 4.21 -13.72 -41.82
N ARG A 190 3.62 -14.26 -40.77
CA ARG A 190 4.18 -15.39 -40.01
C ARG A 190 4.41 -16.62 -40.88
N ALA A 191 3.49 -16.91 -41.79
CA ALA A 191 3.62 -18.07 -42.70
C ALA A 191 4.80 -17.93 -43.69
N SER A 192 5.19 -16.70 -44.03
CA SER A 192 6.30 -16.38 -44.94
C SER A 192 7.58 -16.00 -44.23
N PHE A 193 7.58 -15.98 -42.87
CA PHE A 193 8.74 -15.58 -42.09
C PHE A 193 9.83 -16.64 -42.13
N ALA A 194 11.04 -16.24 -42.54
CA ALA A 194 12.19 -17.10 -42.71
C ALA A 194 13.39 -16.68 -41.85
N GLY A 195 13.11 -16.12 -40.67
CA GLY A 195 14.13 -15.65 -39.72
C GLY A 195 14.28 -14.13 -39.68
N CYS A 196 15.04 -13.63 -38.73
CA CYS A 196 15.16 -12.19 -38.43
C CYS A 196 15.74 -11.37 -39.59
N ASP A 197 16.58 -11.95 -40.43
CA ASP A 197 17.18 -11.25 -41.57
C ASP A 197 16.14 -10.94 -42.66
N SER A 198 15.10 -11.76 -42.74
CA SER A 198 13.99 -11.55 -43.69
C SER A 198 12.94 -10.56 -43.18
N ALA A 199 12.95 -10.22 -41.90
CA ALA A 199 11.87 -9.48 -41.24
C ALA A 199 11.55 -8.14 -41.89
N VAL A 200 12.57 -7.31 -42.12
CA VAL A 200 12.39 -5.98 -42.72
C VAL A 200 11.93 -6.11 -44.19
N GLN A 201 12.59 -6.96 -44.97
CA GLN A 201 12.23 -7.12 -46.41
C GLN A 201 10.79 -7.64 -46.55
N LEU A 202 10.40 -8.59 -45.72
CA LEU A 202 9.03 -9.13 -45.72
C LEU A 202 8.00 -8.08 -45.29
N SER A 203 8.34 -7.18 -44.38
CA SER A 203 7.42 -6.11 -43.92
C SER A 203 7.08 -5.11 -44.96
N LEU A 204 7.94 -4.92 -45.97
CA LEU A 204 7.68 -3.98 -47.08
C LEU A 204 6.46 -4.34 -47.94
N ALA A 205 5.99 -5.59 -47.88
CA ALA A 205 4.75 -6.02 -48.55
C ALA A 205 3.47 -5.57 -47.82
N TYR A 206 3.59 -4.93 -46.66
CA TYR A 206 2.49 -4.53 -45.77
C TYR A 206 2.63 -3.06 -45.41
N THR A 207 1.66 -2.24 -45.75
CA THR A 207 1.69 -0.79 -45.51
C THR A 207 1.69 -0.39 -44.04
N ASP A 208 1.16 -1.27 -43.19
CA ASP A 208 0.94 -0.98 -41.74
C ASP A 208 1.81 -1.86 -40.86
N ALA A 209 2.83 -2.53 -41.41
CA ALA A 209 3.76 -3.35 -40.64
C ALA A 209 5.03 -2.57 -40.27
N ALA A 210 5.40 -2.61 -39.04
CA ALA A 210 6.68 -2.08 -38.53
C ALA A 210 7.51 -3.22 -37.90
N VAL A 211 8.82 -3.18 -38.14
CA VAL A 211 9.79 -4.06 -37.48
C VAL A 211 10.62 -3.22 -36.49
N VAL A 212 10.58 -3.58 -35.24
CA VAL A 212 11.25 -2.87 -34.15
C VAL A 212 12.30 -3.80 -33.52
N ASP A 213 13.53 -3.33 -33.40
CA ASP A 213 14.57 -4.05 -32.68
C ASP A 213 14.37 -3.87 -31.17
N ILE A 214 13.95 -4.93 -30.49
CA ILE A 214 13.80 -4.92 -29.03
C ILE A 214 15.16 -5.10 -28.34
N GLY A 215 16.10 -5.74 -29.01
CA GLY A 215 17.42 -6.10 -28.48
C GLY A 215 17.36 -7.25 -27.49
N ARG A 216 18.37 -7.32 -26.61
CA ARG A 216 18.47 -8.38 -25.60
C ARG A 216 17.37 -8.26 -24.54
N ARG A 217 16.71 -9.39 -24.28
CA ARG A 217 15.75 -9.56 -23.19
C ARG A 217 15.98 -10.89 -22.50
N HIS A 218 16.03 -10.87 -21.20
CA HIS A 218 15.98 -12.09 -20.41
C HIS A 218 14.53 -12.59 -20.32
N ALA A 219 14.32 -13.91 -20.25
CA ALA A 219 13.01 -14.52 -20.23
C ALA A 219 12.11 -14.01 -19.08
N THR A 220 12.68 -13.68 -17.92
CA THR A 220 11.93 -13.14 -16.76
C THR A 220 11.40 -11.72 -16.98
N GLN A 221 11.96 -10.97 -17.92
CA GLN A 221 11.47 -9.64 -18.30
C GLN A 221 10.23 -9.69 -19.21
N LEU A 222 9.83 -10.88 -19.62
CA LEU A 222 8.70 -11.12 -20.51
C LEU A 222 7.51 -11.64 -19.72
N PRO A 223 6.27 -11.33 -20.14
CA PRO A 223 5.11 -11.98 -19.58
C PRO A 223 5.23 -13.51 -19.63
N GLU A 224 4.81 -14.21 -18.58
CA GLU A 224 5.01 -15.65 -18.40
C GLU A 224 4.55 -16.47 -19.62
N ALA A 225 3.39 -16.17 -20.17
CA ALA A 225 2.86 -16.86 -21.33
C ALA A 225 3.75 -16.68 -22.57
N MET A 226 4.42 -15.53 -22.70
CA MET A 226 5.33 -15.22 -23.80
C MET A 226 6.67 -15.93 -23.57
N ALA A 227 7.21 -15.91 -22.37
CA ALA A 227 8.44 -16.64 -22.02
C ALA A 227 8.30 -18.14 -22.29
N LYS A 228 7.17 -18.74 -21.93
CA LYS A 228 6.87 -20.16 -22.22
C LYS A 228 6.78 -20.44 -23.73
N GLU A 229 6.13 -19.55 -24.51
CA GLU A 229 6.08 -19.72 -25.96
C GLU A 229 7.46 -19.64 -26.60
N LEU A 230 8.26 -18.63 -26.25
CA LEU A 230 9.62 -18.44 -26.78
C LEU A 230 10.57 -19.59 -26.34
N ALA A 231 10.42 -20.10 -25.13
CA ALA A 231 11.24 -21.21 -24.65
C ALA A 231 11.06 -22.48 -25.49
N GLY A 232 9.84 -22.74 -25.97
CA GLY A 232 9.52 -23.85 -26.87
C GLY A 232 9.89 -23.62 -28.35
N MET A 233 10.39 -22.43 -28.71
CA MET A 233 10.71 -22.07 -30.08
C MET A 233 12.22 -22.08 -30.35
N ASN A 234 12.59 -22.33 -31.60
CA ASN A 234 13.98 -22.24 -32.06
C ASN A 234 14.31 -20.82 -32.56
N VAL A 235 15.62 -20.54 -32.68
CA VAL A 235 16.12 -19.33 -33.33
C VAL A 235 15.56 -19.25 -34.76
N GLY A 236 15.19 -18.06 -35.20
CA GLY A 236 14.51 -17.83 -36.48
C GLY A 236 13.00 -18.05 -36.42
N GLY A 237 12.45 -18.46 -35.27
CA GLY A 237 10.99 -18.57 -35.07
C GLY A 237 10.33 -17.24 -34.79
N ILE A 238 9.01 -17.18 -35.00
CA ILE A 238 8.17 -16.02 -34.68
C ILE A 238 6.91 -16.48 -33.94
N THR A 239 6.50 -15.75 -32.90
CA THR A 239 5.34 -16.07 -32.04
C THR A 239 4.02 -15.97 -32.78
N LYS A 240 2.94 -16.45 -32.18
CA LYS A 240 1.58 -16.21 -32.64
C LYS A 240 1.25 -14.71 -32.52
N PRO A 241 0.37 -14.18 -33.40
CA PRO A 241 -0.14 -12.82 -33.29
C PRO A 241 -0.85 -12.59 -31.97
N ARG A 242 -0.58 -11.45 -31.34
CA ARG A 242 -1.22 -10.99 -30.10
C ARG A 242 -1.75 -9.59 -30.28
N VAL A 243 -2.96 -9.35 -29.81
CA VAL A 243 -3.57 -8.02 -29.80
C VAL A 243 -2.89 -7.18 -28.73
N VAL A 244 -2.41 -6.01 -29.10
CA VAL A 244 -1.79 -5.01 -28.23
C VAL A 244 -2.48 -3.65 -28.47
N GLU A 245 -2.19 -2.66 -27.65
CA GLU A 245 -2.81 -1.33 -27.77
C GLU A 245 -2.57 -0.70 -29.17
N ALA A 246 -1.37 -0.85 -29.70
CA ALA A 246 -0.99 -0.31 -31.01
C ALA A 246 -1.52 -1.11 -32.20
N GLY A 247 -2.10 -2.29 -32.01
CA GLY A 247 -2.57 -3.17 -33.06
C GLY A 247 -2.37 -4.66 -32.81
N VAL A 248 -1.58 -5.35 -33.62
CA VAL A 248 -1.25 -6.78 -33.42
C VAL A 248 0.27 -6.95 -33.50
N SER A 249 0.84 -7.58 -32.49
CA SER A 249 2.28 -7.78 -32.35
C SER A 249 2.66 -9.25 -32.38
N MET A 250 3.86 -9.55 -32.87
CA MET A 250 4.55 -10.84 -32.84
C MET A 250 6.02 -10.61 -32.49
N LEU A 251 6.65 -11.55 -31.77
CA LEU A 251 8.08 -11.53 -31.46
C LEU A 251 8.83 -12.58 -32.28
N ALA A 252 9.92 -12.16 -32.92
CA ALA A 252 10.84 -13.03 -33.63
C ALA A 252 12.10 -13.26 -32.79
N ILE A 253 12.55 -14.52 -32.67
CA ILE A 253 13.79 -14.90 -31.98
C ILE A 253 14.94 -14.80 -32.97
N CYS A 254 15.79 -13.79 -32.80
CA CYS A 254 17.01 -13.66 -33.60
C CYS A 254 18.19 -14.45 -32.99
N GLU A 255 18.30 -14.43 -31.66
CA GLU A 255 19.24 -15.27 -30.93
C GLU A 255 18.56 -15.81 -29.67
N LYS A 256 19.01 -17.00 -29.24
CA LYS A 256 18.59 -17.65 -27.98
C LYS A 256 19.79 -18.32 -27.37
N THR A 257 20.16 -17.88 -26.20
CA THR A 257 21.29 -18.42 -25.43
C THR A 257 20.84 -18.78 -24.03
N GLN A 258 21.53 -19.75 -23.41
CA GLN A 258 21.37 -20.01 -21.97
C GLN A 258 21.83 -18.77 -21.21
N ALA A 259 21.00 -18.27 -20.30
CA ALA A 259 21.36 -17.14 -19.48
C ALA A 259 22.50 -17.50 -18.55
N GLN A 260 23.60 -16.76 -18.64
CA GLN A 260 24.78 -16.93 -17.79
C GLN A 260 24.83 -15.86 -16.69
N ASP A 261 24.14 -14.75 -16.89
CA ASP A 261 24.13 -13.62 -15.97
C ASP A 261 22.71 -13.43 -15.41
N LEU A 262 22.59 -13.73 -14.12
CA LEU A 262 21.35 -13.57 -13.37
C LEU A 262 21.31 -12.27 -12.54
N THR A 263 22.22 -11.33 -12.79
CA THR A 263 22.38 -10.11 -11.97
C THR A 263 21.06 -9.35 -11.81
N PHE A 264 20.30 -9.19 -12.89
CA PHE A 264 19.03 -8.48 -12.82
C PHE A 264 17.94 -9.26 -12.04
N MET A 265 17.96 -10.61 -12.08
CA MET A 265 17.13 -11.43 -11.21
C MET A 265 17.52 -11.28 -9.75
N LYS A 266 18.83 -11.21 -9.48
CA LYS A 266 19.33 -10.95 -8.13
C LYS A 266 18.85 -9.59 -7.62
N ASP A 267 18.78 -8.58 -8.47
CA ASP A 267 18.27 -7.26 -8.10
C ASP A 267 16.77 -7.30 -7.79
N GLU A 268 15.98 -8.03 -8.57
CA GLU A 268 14.56 -8.25 -8.29
C GLU A 268 14.36 -9.07 -7.00
N VAL A 269 15.09 -10.16 -6.84
CA VAL A 269 15.10 -10.98 -5.63
C VAL A 269 15.56 -10.16 -4.42
N ARG A 270 16.60 -9.36 -4.57
CA ARG A 270 17.10 -8.47 -3.51
C ARG A 270 16.05 -7.47 -3.07
N ALA A 271 15.31 -6.88 -4.01
CA ALA A 271 14.23 -5.95 -3.69
C ALA A 271 13.10 -6.65 -2.92
N GLU A 272 12.70 -7.84 -3.34
CA GLU A 272 11.62 -8.61 -2.70
C GLU A 272 12.06 -9.19 -1.34
N VAL A 273 13.21 -9.86 -1.28
CA VAL A 273 13.79 -10.43 -0.05
C VAL A 273 14.12 -9.31 0.93
N GLY A 274 14.63 -8.18 0.42
CA GLY A 274 14.90 -6.99 1.21
C GLY A 274 13.65 -6.45 1.88
N ASN A 275 12.53 -6.35 1.15
CA ASN A 275 11.26 -5.94 1.72
C ASN A 275 10.76 -6.93 2.78
N GLY A 276 10.80 -8.23 2.51
CA GLY A 276 10.39 -9.26 3.47
C GLY A 276 11.29 -9.32 4.71
N SER A 277 12.60 -9.19 4.54
CA SER A 277 13.55 -9.13 5.65
C SER A 277 13.37 -7.85 6.47
N MET A 278 13.15 -6.72 5.82
CA MET A 278 12.88 -5.45 6.49
C MET A 278 11.58 -5.52 7.31
N GLU A 279 10.51 -6.09 6.77
CA GLU A 279 9.24 -6.26 7.48
C GLU A 279 9.42 -7.16 8.72
N LYS A 280 10.13 -8.29 8.57
CA LYS A 280 10.44 -9.21 9.66
C LYS A 280 11.28 -8.54 10.76
N GLU A 281 12.34 -7.84 10.37
CA GLU A 281 13.21 -7.15 11.31
C GLU A 281 12.48 -5.97 11.99
N ALA A 282 11.63 -5.24 11.25
CA ALA A 282 10.80 -4.19 11.83
C ALA A 282 9.79 -4.75 12.84
N ALA A 283 9.18 -5.91 12.54
CA ALA A 283 8.28 -6.57 13.48
C ALA A 283 9.03 -7.06 14.74
N ALA A 284 10.22 -7.64 14.59
CA ALA A 284 11.08 -8.05 15.71
C ALA A 284 11.52 -6.86 16.56
N TYR A 285 11.88 -5.76 15.91
CA TYR A 285 12.23 -4.51 16.58
C TYR A 285 11.06 -3.95 17.39
N LEU A 286 9.87 -3.91 16.82
CA LEU A 286 8.66 -3.48 17.52
C LEU A 286 8.34 -4.38 18.73
N GLU A 287 8.51 -5.69 18.58
CA GLU A 287 8.30 -6.63 19.67
C GLU A 287 9.30 -6.40 20.82
N GLN A 288 10.56 -6.12 20.49
CA GLN A 288 11.58 -5.77 21.47
C GLN A 288 11.22 -4.47 22.19
N LEU A 289 10.79 -3.43 21.46
CA LEU A 289 10.31 -2.18 22.06
C LEU A 289 9.13 -2.43 23.01
N ARG A 290 8.19 -3.28 22.59
CA ARG A 290 7.01 -3.64 23.40
C ARG A 290 7.39 -4.40 24.68
N LYS A 291 8.36 -5.30 24.62
CA LYS A 291 8.89 -6.03 25.81
C LYS A 291 9.55 -5.09 26.81
N ASN A 292 10.19 -4.03 26.34
CA ASN A 292 10.88 -3.05 27.16
C ASN A 292 9.97 -1.92 27.66
N ALA A 293 8.78 -1.76 27.06
CA ALA A 293 7.84 -0.72 27.43
C ALA A 293 7.16 -1.02 28.76
N LYS A 294 7.00 0.04 29.58
CA LYS A 294 6.22 -0.03 30.81
C LYS A 294 4.74 0.14 30.48
N ILE A 295 4.02 -0.98 30.38
CA ILE A 295 2.58 -1.00 30.09
C ILE A 295 1.83 -1.30 31.38
N ILE A 296 0.98 -0.37 31.83
CA ILE A 296 0.19 -0.49 33.06
C ILE A 296 -1.29 -0.40 32.69
N TYR A 297 -2.04 -1.45 32.96
CA TYR A 297 -3.50 -1.49 32.79
C TYR A 297 -4.16 -0.98 34.09
N ASN A 298 -5.13 -0.06 33.95
CA ASN A 298 -5.84 0.56 35.08
C ASN A 298 -7.24 -0.04 35.25
#